data_2a4acf04826bbaffa48bef4bdebac6af
#
_entry.id   2a4acf04826bbaffa48bef4bdebac6af
#
_cell.length_a   1.000
_cell.length_b   1.000
_cell.length_c   1.000
_cell.angle_alpha   90.00
_cell.angle_beta   90.00
_cell.angle_gamma   90.00
#
_symmetry.space_group_name_H-M   'P 1'
#
loop_
_entity.id
_entity.type
_entity.pdbx_description
1 polymer ?
#
loop_
_entity_poly.entity_id
_entity_poly.type
_entity_poly.pdbx_seq_one_letter_code
_entity_poly.pdbx_strand_id
1 'polypeptide(L)'
;MQTFKHRRASAAAAAAFIAAGLAVAPAPALAQQPNLTQIAATDPAKDPFRAKLLPPDIVMRLGHKAGVTTDQRKAIITLVSKRQTAMLETSLEMETHAGALLAALDETPVDEARAKAAFARVLATETKVKTAHFDLLINIRNLLTAEQMEQLQALRDK
;
A
#
# COMPACT_ATOMS: atom_id res chain seq x y z
N MET A 1 -41.71 62.32 -4.76
CA MET A 1 -41.16 63.70 -4.54
C MET A 1 -39.76 63.50 -3.96
N GLN A 2 -38.87 64.24 -4.59
CA GLN A 2 -37.41 64.47 -4.23
C GLN A 2 -36.49 63.28 -4.45
N THR A 3 -35.78 63.14 -5.54
CA THR A 3 -34.68 63.84 -6.24
C THR A 3 -33.57 64.35 -5.30
N PHE A 4 -32.37 63.87 -5.54
CA PHE A 4 -31.08 64.61 -5.54
C PHE A 4 -29.96 63.65 -5.24
N LYS A 5 -28.81 63.60 -5.83
CA LYS A 5 -28.12 64.31 -6.93
C LYS A 5 -26.69 63.71 -6.95
N HIS A 6 -26.23 63.51 -8.12
CA HIS A 6 -24.84 63.15 -8.42
C HIS A 6 -23.77 63.92 -7.66
N ARG A 7 -22.69 63.26 -7.31
CA ARG A 7 -21.37 63.88 -7.40
C ARG A 7 -20.31 62.85 -7.84
N ARG A 8 -19.82 63.07 -9.06
CA ARG A 8 -18.55 62.53 -9.52
C ARG A 8 -17.44 63.34 -8.86
N ALA A 9 -16.39 62.66 -8.42
CA ALA A 9 -15.04 63.25 -8.31
C ALA A 9 -14.03 62.19 -8.70
N SER A 10 -13.40 62.43 -9.83
CA SER A 10 -12.17 61.77 -10.27
C SER A 10 -11.01 62.26 -9.42
N ALA A 11 -10.13 61.38 -9.01
CA ALA A 11 -8.72 61.72 -8.80
C ALA A 11 -7.90 60.46 -9.02
N ALA A 12 -7.10 60.54 -10.04
CA ALA A 12 -5.98 59.61 -10.32
C ALA A 12 -4.88 59.83 -9.31
N ALA A 13 -4.24 58.77 -8.86
CA ALA A 13 -2.80 58.77 -8.62
C ALA A 13 -2.25 57.40 -8.18
N ALA A 14 -1.22 57.04 -8.88
CA ALA A 14 -0.03 56.32 -8.45
C ALA A 14 -0.11 54.80 -8.26
N ALA A 15 0.44 54.13 -9.29
CA ALA A 15 0.93 52.77 -9.25
C ALA A 15 2.02 52.61 -8.18
N ALA A 16 1.84 51.63 -7.29
CA ALA A 16 2.95 51.06 -6.55
C ALA A 16 2.90 49.54 -6.79
N PHE A 17 3.79 49.07 -7.67
CA PHE A 17 4.07 47.64 -7.84
C PHE A 17 4.77 47.14 -6.58
N ILE A 18 4.04 46.48 -5.71
CA ILE A 18 4.64 45.61 -4.70
C ILE A 18 4.61 44.19 -5.30
N ALA A 19 5.75 43.73 -5.77
CA ALA A 19 5.99 42.35 -6.11
C ALA A 19 5.94 41.52 -4.81
N ALA A 20 4.75 41.06 -4.43
CA ALA A 20 4.60 40.03 -3.41
C ALA A 20 5.01 38.70 -4.06
N GLY A 21 6.23 38.25 -3.75
CA GLY A 21 6.68 36.93 -4.07
C GLY A 21 5.72 35.91 -3.48
N LEU A 22 4.99 35.20 -4.33
CA LEU A 22 4.25 34.00 -3.97
C LEU A 22 5.29 32.97 -3.53
N ALA A 23 5.51 32.86 -2.23
CA ALA A 23 6.15 31.69 -1.65
C ALA A 23 5.22 30.51 -1.93
N VAL A 24 5.60 29.71 -2.93
CA VAL A 24 5.01 28.39 -3.14
C VAL A 24 5.34 27.57 -1.91
N ALA A 25 4.38 27.44 -0.99
CA ALA A 25 4.48 26.51 0.10
C ALA A 25 4.65 25.10 -0.51
N PRO A 26 5.64 24.31 -0.07
CA PRO A 26 5.73 22.93 -0.52
C PRO A 26 4.42 22.24 -0.16
N ALA A 27 3.78 21.62 -1.14
CA ALA A 27 2.62 20.76 -0.92
C ALA A 27 2.97 19.77 0.19
N PRO A 28 2.04 19.50 1.13
CA PRO A 28 2.29 18.45 2.13
C PRO A 28 2.60 17.17 1.35
N ALA A 29 3.80 16.65 1.58
CA ALA A 29 4.19 15.35 1.07
C ALA A 29 3.07 14.39 1.47
N LEU A 30 2.38 13.83 0.48
CA LEU A 30 1.45 12.73 0.70
C LEU A 30 2.22 11.73 1.55
N ALA A 31 1.76 11.57 2.79
CA ALA A 31 2.37 10.64 3.73
C ALA A 31 2.48 9.31 3.00
N GLN A 32 3.71 8.89 2.74
CA GLN A 32 4.00 7.61 2.14
C GLN A 32 3.34 6.59 3.03
N GLN A 33 2.29 5.97 2.52
CA GLN A 33 1.68 4.81 3.19
C GLN A 33 2.83 3.85 3.47
N PRO A 34 2.97 3.35 4.70
CA PRO A 34 4.02 2.39 4.99
C PRO A 34 3.81 1.20 4.06
N ASN A 35 4.62 1.16 3.03
CA ASN A 35 4.62 0.07 2.08
C ASN A 35 4.88 -1.19 2.90
N LEU A 36 4.03 -2.21 2.80
CA LEU A 36 4.24 -3.51 3.46
C LEU A 36 5.62 -4.11 3.11
N THR A 37 6.25 -3.59 2.06
CA THR A 37 7.65 -3.84 1.70
C THR A 37 8.64 -3.22 2.68
N GLN A 38 8.26 -2.22 3.51
CA GLN A 38 9.16 -1.56 4.47
C GLN A 38 9.29 -2.29 5.82
N ILE A 39 8.51 -3.33 6.08
CA ILE A 39 8.77 -4.22 7.22
C ILE A 39 10.10 -5.00 7.02
N ALA A 40 10.66 -4.96 5.82
CA ALA A 40 11.94 -5.57 5.47
C ALA A 40 13.08 -4.55 5.28
N ALA A 41 13.20 -3.56 6.15
CA ALA A 41 14.43 -2.75 6.25
C ALA A 41 15.55 -3.47 7.02
N THR A 42 15.40 -4.75 7.29
CA THR A 42 16.51 -5.66 7.58
C THR A 42 17.23 -5.95 6.27
N ASP A 43 18.55 -5.84 6.29
CA ASP A 43 19.43 -6.28 5.20
C ASP A 43 18.85 -7.53 4.53
N PRO A 44 18.43 -7.48 3.25
CA PRO A 44 17.78 -8.60 2.59
C PRO A 44 18.62 -9.89 2.64
N ALA A 45 19.94 -9.77 2.75
CA ALA A 45 20.86 -10.90 2.89
C ALA A 45 20.78 -11.57 4.28
N LYS A 46 20.22 -10.88 5.28
CA LYS A 46 20.12 -11.36 6.66
C LYS A 46 18.71 -11.80 7.07
N ASP A 47 17.72 -11.68 6.18
CA ASP A 47 16.38 -12.14 6.47
C ASP A 47 16.28 -13.66 6.39
N PRO A 48 16.13 -14.38 7.51
CA PRO A 48 16.09 -15.85 7.53
C PRO A 48 14.85 -16.40 6.79
N PHE A 49 13.79 -15.63 6.65
CA PHE A 49 12.59 -16.04 5.91
C PHE A 49 12.84 -16.06 4.40
N ARG A 50 13.64 -15.15 3.87
CA ARG A 50 14.00 -15.12 2.44
C ARG A 50 14.75 -16.36 1.99
N ALA A 51 15.52 -16.97 2.89
CA ALA A 51 16.18 -18.23 2.59
C ALA A 51 15.22 -19.43 2.57
N LYS A 52 14.05 -19.30 3.17
CA LYS A 52 13.06 -20.39 3.29
C LYS A 52 11.87 -20.24 2.36
N LEU A 53 11.49 -19.01 2.05
CA LEU A 53 10.31 -18.67 1.25
C LEU A 53 10.73 -17.78 0.07
N LEU A 54 10.47 -18.25 -1.15
CA LEU A 54 10.77 -17.51 -2.37
C LEU A 54 9.50 -16.82 -2.90
N PRO A 55 9.58 -15.53 -3.21
CA PRO A 55 8.50 -14.84 -3.91
C PRO A 55 8.19 -15.46 -5.27
N PRO A 56 6.93 -15.43 -5.73
CA PRO A 56 6.53 -16.04 -6.99
C PRO A 56 7.27 -15.49 -8.21
N ASP A 57 7.61 -14.19 -8.22
CA ASP A 57 8.36 -13.54 -9.31
C ASP A 57 9.77 -14.14 -9.47
N ILE A 58 10.46 -14.45 -8.37
CA ILE A 58 11.78 -15.11 -8.38
C ILE A 58 11.65 -16.51 -8.98
N VAL A 59 10.66 -17.28 -8.53
CA VAL A 59 10.43 -18.64 -9.04
C VAL A 59 10.08 -18.63 -10.52
N MET A 60 9.22 -17.69 -10.96
CA MET A 60 8.82 -17.57 -12.37
C MET A 60 9.98 -17.13 -13.26
N ARG A 61 10.82 -16.21 -12.80
CA ARG A 61 11.96 -15.67 -13.57
C ARG A 61 13.12 -16.66 -13.67
N LEU A 62 13.45 -17.31 -12.58
CA LEU A 62 14.66 -18.17 -12.49
C LEU A 62 14.35 -19.67 -12.59
N GLY A 63 13.08 -20.05 -12.50
CA GLY A 63 12.65 -21.44 -12.39
C GLY A 63 13.12 -22.34 -13.54
N HIS A 64 13.21 -21.81 -14.76
CA HIS A 64 13.71 -22.59 -15.90
C HIS A 64 15.17 -23.04 -15.72
N LYS A 65 16.01 -22.23 -15.05
CA LYS A 65 17.40 -22.56 -14.74
C LYS A 65 17.52 -23.51 -13.55
N ALA A 66 16.51 -23.55 -12.69
CA ALA A 66 16.44 -24.42 -11.51
C ALA A 66 15.60 -25.68 -11.75
N GLY A 67 15.29 -26.04 -13.00
CA GLY A 67 14.52 -27.24 -13.32
C GLY A 67 13.06 -27.23 -12.86
N VAL A 68 12.48 -26.05 -12.62
CA VAL A 68 11.04 -25.93 -12.29
C VAL A 68 10.21 -26.30 -13.51
N THR A 69 9.37 -27.33 -13.38
CA THR A 69 8.59 -27.90 -14.48
C THR A 69 7.49 -26.95 -14.96
N THR A 70 6.98 -27.21 -16.15
CA THR A 70 5.84 -26.43 -16.70
C THR A 70 4.59 -26.57 -15.82
N ASP A 71 4.34 -27.75 -15.26
CA ASP A 71 3.16 -27.99 -14.42
C ASP A 71 3.29 -27.27 -13.05
N GLN A 72 4.49 -27.29 -12.44
CA GLN A 72 4.76 -26.49 -11.26
C GLN A 72 4.52 -24.99 -11.52
N ARG A 73 5.00 -24.46 -12.66
CA ARG A 73 4.78 -23.06 -13.05
C ARG A 73 3.29 -22.74 -13.26
N LYS A 74 2.52 -23.64 -13.91
CA LYS A 74 1.06 -23.47 -14.04
C LYS A 74 0.37 -23.45 -12.68
N ALA A 75 0.75 -24.35 -11.76
CA ALA A 75 0.20 -24.38 -10.41
C ALA A 75 0.52 -23.07 -9.65
N ILE A 76 1.72 -22.52 -9.78
CA ILE A 76 2.10 -21.24 -9.17
C ILE A 76 1.26 -20.10 -9.74
N ILE A 77 1.06 -20.04 -11.07
CA ILE A 77 0.21 -19.03 -11.71
C ILE A 77 -1.21 -19.11 -11.14
N THR A 78 -1.77 -20.30 -11.00
CA THR A 78 -3.11 -20.50 -10.43
C THR A 78 -3.20 -19.97 -8.99
N LEU A 79 -2.20 -20.28 -8.15
CA LEU A 79 -2.13 -19.76 -6.78
C LEU A 79 -2.07 -18.23 -6.74
N VAL A 80 -1.24 -17.62 -7.58
CA VAL A 80 -1.09 -16.16 -7.68
C VAL A 80 -2.39 -15.51 -8.13
N SER A 81 -3.02 -16.04 -9.19
CA SER A 81 -4.30 -15.50 -9.71
C SER A 81 -5.41 -15.58 -8.67
N LYS A 82 -5.54 -16.71 -7.96
CA LYS A 82 -6.49 -16.85 -6.85
C LYS A 82 -6.23 -15.82 -5.75
N ARG A 83 -4.97 -15.59 -5.42
CA ARG A 83 -4.58 -14.59 -4.42
C ARG A 83 -4.92 -13.16 -4.86
N GLN A 84 -4.70 -12.83 -6.15
CA GLN A 84 -5.02 -11.52 -6.71
C GLN A 84 -6.52 -11.21 -6.62
N THR A 85 -7.38 -12.18 -6.95
CA THR A 85 -8.83 -12.03 -6.82
C THR A 85 -9.24 -11.78 -5.37
N ALA A 86 -8.76 -12.59 -4.42
CA ALA A 86 -9.04 -12.41 -3.00
C ALA A 86 -8.49 -11.09 -2.43
N MET A 87 -7.42 -10.55 -3.02
CA MET A 87 -6.84 -9.27 -2.62
C MET A 87 -7.76 -8.09 -2.96
N LEU A 88 -8.46 -8.13 -4.10
CA LEU A 88 -9.44 -7.09 -4.46
C LEU A 88 -10.57 -7.01 -3.44
N GLU A 89 -11.13 -8.16 -3.03
CA GLU A 89 -12.17 -8.22 -2.01
C GLU A 89 -11.66 -7.66 -0.67
N THR A 90 -10.46 -8.09 -0.26
CA THR A 90 -9.87 -7.62 1.01
C THR A 90 -9.52 -6.14 0.99
N SER A 91 -9.19 -5.57 -0.18
CA SER A 91 -8.96 -4.13 -0.33
C SER A 91 -10.24 -3.32 -0.11
N LEU A 92 -11.38 -3.80 -0.62
CA LEU A 92 -12.70 -3.18 -0.36
C LEU A 92 -13.11 -3.29 1.12
N GLU A 93 -12.85 -4.44 1.75
CA GLU A 93 -13.06 -4.60 3.21
C GLU A 93 -12.20 -3.60 4.00
N MET A 94 -10.93 -3.43 3.62
CA MET A 94 -10.02 -2.49 4.28
C MET A 94 -10.50 -1.05 4.15
N GLU A 95 -10.91 -0.63 2.95
CA GLU A 95 -11.46 0.71 2.72
C GLU A 95 -12.70 0.96 3.59
N THR A 96 -13.62 -0.01 3.63
CA THR A 96 -14.84 0.07 4.44
C THR A 96 -14.52 0.19 5.93
N HIS A 97 -13.61 -0.64 6.44
CA HIS A 97 -13.24 -0.64 7.86
C HIS A 97 -12.44 0.61 8.25
N ALA A 98 -11.55 1.09 7.38
CA ALA A 98 -10.81 2.34 7.59
C ALA A 98 -11.76 3.54 7.60
N GLY A 99 -12.74 3.60 6.68
CA GLY A 99 -13.76 4.63 6.66
C GLY A 99 -14.60 4.65 7.94
N ALA A 100 -14.99 3.47 8.44
CA ALA A 100 -15.72 3.36 9.71
C ALA A 100 -14.90 3.83 10.92
N LEU A 101 -13.59 3.55 10.92
CA LEU A 101 -12.69 4.05 11.96
C LEU A 101 -12.55 5.57 11.90
N LEU A 102 -12.35 6.14 10.73
CA LEU A 102 -12.27 7.59 10.56
C LEU A 102 -13.55 8.27 11.03
N ALA A 103 -14.73 7.77 10.62
CA ALA A 103 -16.01 8.30 11.08
C ALA A 103 -16.19 8.24 12.61
N ALA A 104 -15.69 7.19 13.27
CA ALA A 104 -15.73 7.10 14.73
C ALA A 104 -14.79 8.10 15.42
N LEU A 105 -13.67 8.46 14.78
CA LEU A 105 -12.69 9.42 15.31
C LEU A 105 -13.10 10.89 15.07
N ASP A 106 -13.98 11.16 14.10
CA ASP A 106 -14.51 12.51 13.81
C ASP A 106 -15.56 12.97 14.83
N GLU A 107 -16.07 12.08 15.66
CA GLU A 107 -17.04 12.42 16.71
C GLU A 107 -16.40 13.23 17.85
N THR A 108 -17.13 14.19 18.40
CA THR A 108 -16.67 15.02 19.52
C THR A 108 -17.70 15.08 20.64
N PRO A 109 -17.47 14.44 21.82
CA PRO A 109 -16.29 13.64 22.16
C PRO A 109 -16.24 12.31 21.39
N VAL A 110 -15.02 11.75 21.22
CA VAL A 110 -14.85 10.44 20.58
C VAL A 110 -15.47 9.35 21.46
N ASP A 111 -16.33 8.50 20.87
CA ASP A 111 -16.79 7.26 21.53
C ASP A 111 -15.64 6.23 21.47
N GLU A 112 -14.99 6.06 22.61
CA GLU A 112 -13.84 5.15 22.74
C GLU A 112 -14.19 3.69 22.42
N ALA A 113 -15.34 3.20 22.83
CA ALA A 113 -15.76 1.82 22.57
C ALA A 113 -15.97 1.58 21.07
N ARG A 114 -16.64 2.51 20.40
CA ARG A 114 -16.88 2.47 18.95
C ARG A 114 -15.60 2.57 18.16
N ALA A 115 -14.70 3.49 18.52
CA ALA A 115 -13.40 3.67 17.86
C ALA A 115 -12.52 2.42 18.01
N LYS A 116 -12.45 1.82 19.21
CA LYS A 116 -11.71 0.57 19.44
C LYS A 116 -12.30 -0.62 18.65
N ALA A 117 -13.62 -0.72 18.57
CA ALA A 117 -14.28 -1.77 17.78
C ALA A 117 -14.00 -1.60 16.28
N ALA A 118 -14.03 -0.39 15.76
CA ALA A 118 -13.66 -0.10 14.36
C ALA A 118 -12.19 -0.41 14.09
N PHE A 119 -11.28 -0.01 14.98
CA PHE A 119 -9.85 -0.32 14.87
C PHE A 119 -9.57 -1.83 14.87
N ALA A 120 -10.26 -2.60 15.71
CA ALA A 120 -10.13 -4.05 15.73
C ALA A 120 -10.49 -4.69 14.37
N ARG A 121 -11.48 -4.15 13.65
CA ARG A 121 -11.82 -4.62 12.29
C ARG A 121 -10.72 -4.32 11.27
N VAL A 122 -10.09 -3.15 11.35
CA VAL A 122 -8.93 -2.81 10.51
C VAL A 122 -7.80 -3.80 10.76
N LEU A 123 -7.44 -4.07 12.02
CA LEU A 123 -6.41 -5.04 12.39
C LEU A 123 -6.73 -6.46 11.91
N ALA A 124 -7.99 -6.89 12.01
CA ALA A 124 -8.42 -8.19 11.51
C ALA A 124 -8.22 -8.31 9.99
N THR A 125 -8.55 -7.27 9.23
CA THR A 125 -8.34 -7.24 7.77
C THR A 125 -6.85 -7.23 7.42
N GLU A 126 -6.01 -6.45 8.11
CA GLU A 126 -4.56 -6.49 7.93
C GLU A 126 -3.98 -7.89 8.19
N THR A 127 -4.43 -8.54 9.26
CA THR A 127 -4.02 -9.90 9.60
C THR A 127 -4.40 -10.87 8.49
N LYS A 128 -5.62 -10.77 7.95
CA LYS A 128 -6.09 -11.57 6.81
C LYS A 128 -5.18 -11.40 5.59
N VAL A 129 -4.78 -10.16 5.26
CA VAL A 129 -3.85 -9.87 4.15
C VAL A 129 -2.50 -10.53 4.37
N LYS A 130 -1.91 -10.35 5.56
CA LYS A 130 -0.58 -10.89 5.90
C LYS A 130 -0.56 -12.42 5.90
N THR A 131 -1.57 -13.03 6.52
CA THR A 131 -1.73 -14.50 6.56
C THR A 131 -1.88 -15.07 5.16
N ALA A 132 -2.77 -14.51 4.33
CA ALA A 132 -2.95 -14.99 2.97
C ALA A 132 -1.71 -14.81 2.06
N HIS A 133 -0.88 -13.79 2.33
CA HIS A 133 0.42 -13.67 1.66
C HIS A 133 1.39 -14.78 2.09
N PHE A 134 1.48 -15.03 3.38
CA PHE A 134 2.31 -16.09 3.94
C PHE A 134 1.90 -17.48 3.43
N ASP A 135 0.59 -17.76 3.38
CA ASP A 135 0.04 -19.00 2.83
C ASP A 135 0.42 -19.19 1.37
N LEU A 136 0.38 -18.12 0.55
CA LEU A 136 0.86 -18.18 -0.84
C LEU A 136 2.31 -18.63 -0.90
N LEU A 137 3.19 -18.04 -0.08
CA LEU A 137 4.62 -18.39 -0.08
C LEU A 137 4.85 -19.84 0.36
N ILE A 138 4.13 -20.33 1.38
CA ILE A 138 4.19 -21.73 1.81
C ILE A 138 3.72 -22.67 0.70
N ASN A 139 2.60 -22.36 0.06
CA ASN A 139 2.07 -23.19 -1.03
C ASN A 139 3.04 -23.26 -2.20
N ILE A 140 3.68 -22.14 -2.58
CA ILE A 140 4.73 -22.14 -3.61
C ILE A 140 5.94 -22.99 -3.16
N ARG A 141 6.38 -22.82 -1.91
CA ARG A 141 7.49 -23.60 -1.35
C ARG A 141 7.22 -25.10 -1.43
N ASN A 142 5.99 -25.54 -1.15
CA ASN A 142 5.58 -26.94 -1.16
C ASN A 142 5.45 -27.53 -2.59
N LEU A 143 5.36 -26.70 -3.61
CA LEU A 143 5.41 -27.15 -5.01
C LEU A 143 6.83 -27.46 -5.50
N LEU A 144 7.85 -26.96 -4.81
CA LEU A 144 9.26 -27.06 -5.23
C LEU A 144 9.97 -28.18 -4.48
N THR A 145 10.88 -28.88 -5.16
CA THR A 145 11.78 -29.83 -4.49
C THR A 145 12.88 -29.11 -3.70
N ALA A 146 13.59 -29.85 -2.85
CA ALA A 146 14.70 -29.29 -2.08
C ALA A 146 15.81 -28.78 -3.01
N GLU A 147 16.15 -29.55 -4.06
CA GLU A 147 17.17 -29.20 -5.05
C GLU A 147 16.78 -27.94 -5.85
N GLN A 148 15.50 -27.83 -6.25
CA GLN A 148 14.99 -26.64 -6.93
C GLN A 148 15.09 -25.41 -6.06
N MET A 149 14.77 -25.53 -4.76
CA MET A 149 14.89 -24.43 -3.81
C MET A 149 16.34 -23.98 -3.65
N GLU A 150 17.27 -24.89 -3.50
CA GLU A 150 18.70 -24.60 -3.37
C GLU A 150 19.24 -23.89 -4.61
N GLN A 151 18.89 -24.39 -5.81
CA GLN A 151 19.28 -23.77 -7.07
C GLN A 151 18.70 -22.37 -7.25
N LEU A 152 17.42 -22.17 -6.88
CA LEU A 152 16.77 -20.86 -6.96
C LEU A 152 17.41 -19.85 -6.01
N GLN A 153 17.80 -20.27 -4.80
CA GLN A 153 18.53 -19.44 -3.86
C GLN A 153 19.90 -19.04 -4.41
N ALA A 154 20.67 -20.01 -4.91
CA ALA A 154 21.97 -19.74 -5.50
C ALA A 154 21.93 -18.84 -6.75
N LEU A 155 20.85 -18.91 -7.53
CA LEU A 155 20.62 -18.05 -8.70
C LEU A 155 20.15 -16.64 -8.33
N ARG A 156 19.41 -16.50 -7.24
CA ARG A 156 18.93 -15.21 -6.74
C ARG A 156 20.07 -14.35 -6.20
N ASP A 157 21.04 -14.99 -5.54
CA ASP A 157 22.13 -14.32 -4.81
C ASP A 157 23.34 -13.95 -5.71
N LYS A 158 23.23 -14.23 -7.03
CA LYS A 158 24.19 -13.82 -8.08
C LYS A 158 23.79 -12.50 -8.73
#